data_3c10d066bf20975de2947679a03192b8
#
_entry.id   3c10d066bf20975de2947679a03192b8
#
_cell.length_a   1.000
_cell.length_b   1.000
_cell.length_c   1.000
_cell.angle_alpha   90.00
_cell.angle_beta   90.00
_cell.angle_gamma   90.00
#
_symmetry.space_group_name_H-M   'P 1'
#
loop_
_entity.id
_entity.type
_entity.pdbx_description
1 polymer ?
#
loop_
_entity_poly.entity_id
_entity_poly.type
_entity_poly.pdbx_seq_one_letter_code
_entity_poly.pdbx_strand_id
1 'polypeptide(L)'
;MKKINTLILFCLLTSLSFAQEKKVSTSKYRLGFKVSPNISWLASDNGNMTVGDKSLQFGYGLNFDIFFAENYAIGTGLNINNTGGKYSYFAEFTGDEVIATQTITNMKQVGLISRDLRLQYLQIPLTFKMKTNEIGYITYWGQFGIGLNMNLKAISNDQIDYLSYQDNNTFDWTTSNRESTSIDKNDIKNEVNIFSSNLIFAAGIEYNISGNTSILAGLTFQNGFTDALKGDGVAKDSNTNSFMYNNDSNKSLQTFELSGLPNYIELNIGILF
;
A
#
# COMPACT_ATOMS: atom_id res chain seq x y z
N MET A 1 -18.89 13.01 -26.25
CA MET A 1 -18.13 12.96 -24.99
C MET A 1 -17.58 14.33 -24.52
N LYS A 2 -17.04 15.22 -25.38
CA LYS A 2 -16.55 16.56 -24.97
C LYS A 2 -17.61 17.47 -24.31
N LYS A 3 -18.87 17.42 -24.74
CA LYS A 3 -19.96 18.27 -24.21
C LYS A 3 -20.43 17.85 -22.80
N ILE A 4 -20.30 16.59 -22.40
CA ILE A 4 -20.69 16.10 -21.07
C ILE A 4 -19.69 16.56 -20.01
N ASN A 5 -18.39 16.54 -20.32
CA ASN A 5 -17.35 17.01 -19.41
C ASN A 5 -17.46 18.51 -19.12
N THR A 6 -17.87 19.31 -20.11
CA THR A 6 -18.08 20.75 -19.93
C THR A 6 -19.29 21.03 -19.05
N LEU A 7 -20.35 20.23 -19.15
CA LEU A 7 -21.55 20.37 -18.32
C LEU A 7 -21.28 20.03 -16.86
N ILE A 8 -20.52 18.96 -16.60
CA ILE A 8 -20.12 18.55 -15.24
C ILE A 8 -19.22 19.61 -14.59
N LEU A 9 -18.27 20.17 -15.35
CA LEU A 9 -17.40 21.25 -14.88
C LEU A 9 -18.20 22.53 -14.58
N PHE A 10 -19.20 22.85 -15.37
CA PHE A 10 -20.07 24.01 -15.16
C PHE A 10 -20.98 23.83 -13.94
N CYS A 11 -21.53 22.63 -13.70
CA CYS A 11 -22.31 22.33 -12.50
C CYS A 11 -21.47 22.38 -11.21
N LEU A 12 -20.20 21.97 -11.26
CA LEU A 12 -19.27 22.11 -10.15
C LEU A 12 -18.92 23.56 -9.83
N LEU A 13 -18.84 24.44 -10.82
CA LEU A 13 -18.55 25.86 -10.62
C LEU A 13 -19.75 26.66 -10.11
N THR A 14 -20.98 26.28 -10.46
CA THR A 14 -22.19 26.98 -9.99
C THR A 14 -22.55 26.64 -8.56
N SER A 15 -22.16 25.47 -8.04
CA SER A 15 -22.38 25.08 -6.63
C SER A 15 -21.53 25.88 -5.63
N LEU A 16 -20.45 26.51 -6.09
CA LEU A 16 -19.60 27.36 -5.25
C LEU A 16 -20.18 28.75 -4.96
N SER A 17 -21.25 29.16 -5.68
CA SER A 17 -21.80 30.51 -5.59
C SER A 17 -22.87 30.70 -4.50
N PHE A 18 -23.33 29.63 -3.83
CA PHE A 18 -24.41 29.71 -2.82
C PHE A 18 -23.97 29.72 -1.37
N ALA A 19 -22.65 29.80 -1.09
CA ALA A 19 -22.13 29.75 0.26
C ALA A 19 -21.79 31.15 0.80
N GLN A 20 -22.72 32.11 0.75
CA GLN A 20 -22.57 33.36 1.49
C GLN A 20 -23.75 33.54 2.43
N GLU A 21 -23.60 33.04 3.70
CA GLU A 21 -24.19 33.70 4.84
C GLU A 21 -23.62 33.23 6.18
N LYS A 22 -23.30 34.22 6.98
CA LYS A 22 -23.13 34.27 8.44
C LYS A 22 -21.77 33.88 9.02
N LYS A 23 -21.05 34.93 9.34
CA LYS A 23 -19.77 34.98 10.05
C LYS A 23 -19.91 34.44 11.50
N VAL A 24 -19.73 33.14 11.67
CA VAL A 24 -19.21 32.59 12.92
C VAL A 24 -17.69 32.52 12.72
N SER A 25 -16.93 33.05 13.68
CA SER A 25 -15.48 33.10 13.65
C SER A 25 -14.92 31.66 13.78
N THR A 26 -15.12 30.84 12.78
CA THR A 26 -14.44 29.56 12.66
C THR A 26 -13.04 29.83 12.15
N SER A 27 -12.03 29.39 12.86
CA SER A 27 -10.64 29.50 12.38
C SER A 27 -10.57 28.91 10.97
N LYS A 28 -10.07 29.71 10.03
CA LYS A 28 -9.94 29.29 8.62
C LYS A 28 -9.01 28.09 8.45
N TYR A 29 -8.15 27.88 9.42
CA TYR A 29 -7.13 26.83 9.42
C TYR A 29 -7.14 26.10 10.75
N ARG A 30 -6.97 24.79 10.70
CA ARG A 30 -6.74 23.96 11.90
C ARG A 30 -5.54 23.07 11.64
N LEU A 31 -4.64 23.05 12.60
CA LEU A 31 -3.49 22.17 12.63
C LEU A 31 -3.72 21.06 13.66
N GLY A 32 -3.21 19.88 13.40
CA GLY A 32 -3.29 18.79 14.36
C GLY A 32 -2.16 17.80 14.26
N PHE A 33 -1.98 17.08 15.33
CA PHE A 33 -1.12 15.93 15.46
C PHE A 33 -1.96 14.67 15.54
N LYS A 34 -1.57 13.60 14.85
CA LYS A 34 -2.22 12.30 14.98
C LYS A 34 -1.21 11.16 15.13
N VAL A 35 -1.63 10.12 15.81
CA VAL A 35 -1.02 8.79 15.81
C VAL A 35 -2.03 7.81 15.27
N SER A 36 -1.56 6.80 14.54
CA SER A 36 -2.44 5.93 13.76
C SER A 36 -1.92 4.49 13.78
N PRO A 37 -2.18 3.70 14.84
CA PRO A 37 -2.03 2.26 14.74
C PRO A 37 -2.93 1.73 13.62
N ASN A 38 -2.40 0.80 12.82
CA ASN A 38 -3.12 0.28 11.68
C ASN A 38 -2.91 -1.23 11.50
N ILE A 39 -3.87 -1.84 10.81
CA ILE A 39 -3.79 -3.21 10.32
C ILE A 39 -3.72 -3.13 8.80
N SER A 40 -2.61 -3.59 8.23
CA SER A 40 -2.34 -3.52 6.80
C SER A 40 -2.25 -4.91 6.16
N TRP A 41 -2.57 -4.97 4.89
CA TRP A 41 -2.44 -6.16 4.04
C TRP A 41 -2.18 -5.75 2.59
N LEU A 42 -1.68 -6.71 1.81
CA LEU A 42 -1.58 -6.55 0.38
C LEU A 42 -2.81 -7.18 -0.29
N ALA A 43 -3.26 -6.59 -1.38
CA ALA A 43 -4.16 -7.22 -2.33
C ALA A 43 -3.40 -7.43 -3.63
N SER A 44 -3.67 -8.52 -4.33
CA SER A 44 -3.13 -8.81 -5.66
C SER A 44 -4.22 -9.39 -6.53
N ASP A 45 -4.28 -8.92 -7.76
CA ASP A 45 -5.18 -9.46 -8.78
C ASP A 45 -4.52 -10.62 -9.56
N ASN A 46 -3.25 -10.92 -9.27
CA ASN A 46 -2.50 -11.94 -9.97
C ASN A 46 -2.64 -13.30 -9.26
N GLY A 47 -3.22 -14.29 -9.95
CA GLY A 47 -3.42 -15.64 -9.42
C GLY A 47 -2.13 -16.44 -9.16
N ASN A 48 -0.97 -15.97 -9.63
CA ASN A 48 0.33 -16.58 -9.36
C ASN A 48 0.99 -16.08 -8.08
N MET A 49 0.39 -15.07 -7.42
CA MET A 49 0.77 -14.61 -6.09
C MET A 49 -0.21 -15.10 -5.05
N THR A 50 0.31 -15.61 -3.95
CA THR A 50 -0.49 -15.93 -2.77
C THR A 50 -0.31 -14.82 -1.74
N VAL A 51 -1.40 -14.13 -1.43
CA VAL A 51 -1.41 -13.09 -0.39
C VAL A 51 -1.66 -13.75 0.97
N GLY A 52 -0.85 -13.39 1.95
CA GLY A 52 -0.85 -13.97 3.29
C GLY A 52 -1.48 -13.08 4.35
N ASP A 53 -0.99 -13.23 5.58
CA ASP A 53 -1.51 -12.58 6.78
C ASP A 53 -1.38 -11.06 6.76
N LYS A 54 -2.28 -10.43 7.52
CA LYS A 54 -2.26 -9.00 7.83
C LYS A 54 -1.12 -8.68 8.78
N SER A 55 -0.62 -7.44 8.70
CA SER A 55 0.44 -6.92 9.54
C SER A 55 -0.05 -5.76 10.40
N LEU A 56 0.28 -5.79 11.70
CA LEU A 56 0.03 -4.66 12.60
C LEU A 56 1.17 -3.65 12.45
N GLN A 57 0.83 -2.42 12.13
CA GLN A 57 1.77 -1.35 11.85
C GLN A 57 1.35 -0.07 12.59
N PHE A 58 2.17 0.97 12.47
CA PHE A 58 1.95 2.24 13.16
C PHE A 58 2.31 3.42 12.27
N GLY A 59 1.44 4.44 12.25
CA GLY A 59 1.66 5.69 11.57
C GLY A 59 1.57 6.88 12.53
N TYR A 60 2.05 8.03 12.10
CA TYR A 60 1.91 9.31 12.78
C TYR A 60 1.99 10.44 11.77
N GLY A 61 1.47 11.61 12.12
CA GLY A 61 1.52 12.72 11.19
C GLY A 61 0.91 14.01 11.69
N LEU A 62 0.98 14.98 10.80
CA LEU A 62 0.40 16.31 10.93
C LEU A 62 -0.82 16.41 10.02
N ASN A 63 -1.94 16.84 10.57
CA ASN A 63 -3.14 17.18 9.82
C ASN A 63 -3.24 18.70 9.68
N PHE A 64 -3.65 19.15 8.51
CA PHE A 64 -3.92 20.54 8.22
C PHE A 64 -5.24 20.65 7.47
N ASP A 65 -6.24 21.24 8.12
CA ASP A 65 -7.57 21.47 7.55
C ASP A 65 -7.71 22.93 7.14
N ILE A 66 -8.11 23.18 5.89
CA ILE A 66 -8.37 24.50 5.31
C ILE A 66 -9.87 24.63 5.10
N PHE A 67 -10.55 25.39 5.96
CA PHE A 67 -11.98 25.59 5.87
C PHE A 67 -12.32 26.67 4.83
N PHE A 68 -13.15 26.30 3.86
CA PHE A 68 -13.73 27.22 2.89
C PHE A 68 -15.21 27.53 3.17
N ALA A 69 -15.84 26.73 4.05
CA ALA A 69 -17.16 26.98 4.61
C ALA A 69 -17.18 26.46 6.06
N GLU A 70 -18.19 26.78 6.83
CA GLU A 70 -18.30 26.45 8.26
C GLU A 70 -18.10 24.94 8.53
N ASN A 71 -18.71 24.10 7.69
CA ASN A 71 -18.73 22.64 7.86
C ASN A 71 -17.90 21.89 6.81
N TYR A 72 -17.16 22.59 5.95
CA TYR A 72 -16.43 21.99 4.85
C TYR A 72 -14.98 22.47 4.80
N ALA A 73 -14.08 21.53 4.65
CA ALA A 73 -12.66 21.81 4.56
C ALA A 73 -11.96 20.95 3.50
N ILE A 74 -10.83 21.43 3.04
CA ILE A 74 -9.83 20.60 2.39
C ILE A 74 -8.85 20.15 3.47
N GLY A 75 -8.77 18.83 3.66
CA GLY A 75 -7.82 18.21 4.56
C GLY A 75 -6.54 17.83 3.80
N THR A 76 -5.41 18.23 4.34
CA THR A 76 -4.08 17.83 3.88
C THR A 76 -3.17 17.57 5.07
N GLY A 77 -1.88 17.34 4.84
CA GLY A 77 -0.94 17.09 5.92
C GLY A 77 0.31 16.38 5.46
N LEU A 78 1.08 15.91 6.44
CA LEU A 78 2.25 15.09 6.23
C LEU A 78 2.18 13.90 7.20
N ASN A 79 2.06 12.69 6.66
CA ASN A 79 1.97 11.49 7.46
C ASN A 79 3.15 10.57 7.15
N ILE A 80 3.70 9.94 8.17
CA ILE A 80 4.58 8.78 8.05
C ILE A 80 3.74 7.55 8.34
N ASN A 81 3.48 6.77 7.30
CA ASN A 81 2.68 5.56 7.40
C ASN A 81 3.57 4.34 7.18
N ASN A 82 3.53 3.40 8.14
CA ASN A 82 4.08 2.08 7.93
C ASN A 82 2.94 1.16 7.50
N THR A 83 3.18 0.36 6.48
CA THR A 83 2.24 -0.61 5.92
C THR A 83 2.99 -1.83 5.44
N GLY A 84 2.29 -2.88 5.09
CA GLY A 84 2.91 -4.11 4.60
C GLY A 84 1.93 -5.27 4.61
N GLY A 85 2.48 -6.45 4.54
CA GLY A 85 1.72 -7.70 4.53
C GLY A 85 2.60 -8.84 4.06
N LYS A 86 2.09 -10.05 4.18
CA LYS A 86 2.79 -11.24 3.72
C LYS A 86 2.31 -11.65 2.33
N TYR A 87 3.24 -12.12 1.52
CA TYR A 87 2.92 -12.72 0.23
C TYR A 87 3.98 -13.74 -0.16
N SER A 88 3.62 -14.65 -1.06
CA SER A 88 4.55 -15.61 -1.63
C SER A 88 4.35 -15.74 -3.13
N TYR A 89 5.43 -16.00 -3.82
CA TYR A 89 5.49 -16.16 -5.26
C TYR A 89 6.69 -17.04 -5.64
N PHE A 90 6.65 -17.61 -6.85
CA PHE A 90 7.80 -18.33 -7.39
C PHE A 90 8.71 -17.37 -8.13
N ALA A 91 10.02 -17.51 -7.93
CA ALA A 91 11.01 -16.70 -8.63
C ALA A 91 12.10 -17.59 -9.24
N GLU A 92 12.61 -17.16 -10.41
CA GLU A 92 13.83 -17.69 -11.01
C GLU A 92 15.01 -16.85 -10.52
N PHE A 93 16.07 -17.49 -10.12
CA PHE A 93 17.32 -16.86 -9.75
C PHE A 93 18.49 -17.72 -10.16
N THR A 94 19.68 -17.12 -10.25
CA THR A 94 20.91 -17.84 -10.56
C THR A 94 21.67 -18.05 -9.27
N GLY A 95 22.10 -19.28 -9.02
CA GLY A 95 22.84 -19.63 -7.82
C GLY A 95 23.65 -20.90 -7.98
N ASP A 96 24.33 -21.28 -6.91
CA ASP A 96 25.12 -22.49 -6.86
C ASP A 96 24.25 -23.65 -6.35
N GLU A 97 24.37 -24.81 -6.97
CA GLU A 97 23.70 -26.04 -6.56
C GLU A 97 24.75 -27.13 -6.31
N VAL A 98 24.48 -27.98 -5.31
CA VAL A 98 25.34 -29.10 -4.95
C VAL A 98 24.75 -30.38 -5.50
N ILE A 99 25.40 -30.95 -6.51
CA ILE A 99 24.99 -32.21 -7.15
C ILE A 99 26.07 -33.25 -6.89
N ALA A 100 25.71 -34.36 -6.25
CA ALA A 100 26.60 -35.48 -5.97
C ALA A 100 28.00 -35.06 -5.46
N THR A 101 28.05 -34.16 -4.47
CA THR A 101 29.26 -33.60 -3.84
C THR A 101 30.04 -32.58 -4.67
N GLN A 102 29.60 -32.23 -5.87
CA GLN A 102 30.17 -31.15 -6.67
C GLN A 102 29.29 -29.90 -6.61
N THR A 103 29.92 -28.77 -6.38
CA THR A 103 29.23 -27.47 -6.49
C THR A 103 29.28 -27.02 -7.94
N ILE A 104 28.11 -26.88 -8.57
CA ILE A 104 27.98 -26.31 -9.90
C ILE A 104 27.50 -24.87 -9.73
N THR A 105 28.27 -23.95 -10.29
CA THR A 105 28.00 -22.49 -10.16
C THR A 105 27.12 -21.99 -11.29
N ASN A 106 26.41 -20.90 -11.04
CA ASN A 106 25.56 -20.21 -12.02
C ASN A 106 24.46 -21.07 -12.64
N MET A 107 23.85 -21.96 -11.87
CA MET A 107 22.67 -22.69 -12.33
C MET A 107 21.40 -21.85 -12.15
N LYS A 108 20.48 -21.96 -13.10
CA LYS A 108 19.14 -21.41 -12.96
C LYS A 108 18.37 -22.26 -11.94
N GLN A 109 17.77 -21.59 -11.00
CA GLN A 109 17.00 -22.20 -9.91
C GLN A 109 15.63 -21.57 -9.83
N VAL A 110 14.65 -22.33 -9.38
CA VAL A 110 13.32 -21.83 -9.02
C VAL A 110 13.07 -22.11 -7.55
N GLY A 111 12.61 -21.13 -6.83
CA GLY A 111 12.20 -21.24 -5.46
C GLY A 111 10.90 -20.52 -5.16
N LEU A 112 10.25 -20.96 -4.11
CA LEU A 112 9.14 -20.24 -3.49
C LEU A 112 9.72 -19.21 -2.52
N ILE A 113 9.46 -17.94 -2.80
CA ILE A 113 9.81 -16.84 -1.90
C ILE A 113 8.58 -16.51 -1.07
N SER A 114 8.69 -16.67 0.24
CA SER A 114 7.69 -16.23 1.21
C SER A 114 8.22 -14.99 1.90
N ARG A 115 7.53 -13.87 1.73
CA ARG A 115 8.00 -12.53 2.09
C ARG A 115 7.07 -11.84 3.10
N ASP A 116 7.64 -11.37 4.22
CA ASP A 116 6.99 -10.44 5.16
C ASP A 116 7.47 -9.02 4.85
N LEU A 117 6.65 -8.27 4.13
CA LEU A 117 6.96 -6.95 3.60
C LEU A 117 6.62 -5.85 4.62
N ARG A 118 7.53 -4.89 4.75
CA ARG A 118 7.34 -3.66 5.53
C ARG A 118 7.76 -2.45 4.72
N LEU A 119 6.81 -1.58 4.48
CA LEU A 119 6.97 -0.35 3.72
C LEU A 119 6.75 0.84 4.63
N GLN A 120 7.58 1.87 4.46
CA GLN A 120 7.39 3.16 5.11
C GLN A 120 7.19 4.22 4.04
N TYR A 121 6.09 4.95 4.14
CA TYR A 121 5.72 6.01 3.21
C TYR A 121 5.66 7.37 3.90
N LEU A 122 6.14 8.38 3.20
CA LEU A 122 5.71 9.76 3.40
C LEU A 122 4.44 9.96 2.57
N GLN A 123 3.34 10.28 3.22
CA GLN A 123 2.05 10.51 2.57
C GLN A 123 1.64 11.97 2.69
N ILE A 124 1.17 12.52 1.57
CA ILE A 124 0.47 13.79 1.50
C ILE A 124 -0.99 13.48 1.15
N PRO A 125 -1.91 13.53 2.11
CA PRO A 125 -3.33 13.38 1.84
C PRO A 125 -3.90 14.63 1.18
N LEU A 126 -4.86 14.46 0.29
CA LEU A 126 -5.70 15.51 -0.26
C LEU A 126 -7.15 15.04 -0.16
N THR A 127 -7.87 15.54 0.83
CA THR A 127 -9.19 15.05 1.17
C THR A 127 -10.21 16.18 1.24
N PHE A 128 -11.43 15.86 0.89
CA PHE A 128 -12.59 16.68 1.19
C PHE A 128 -13.16 16.25 2.54
N LYS A 129 -13.17 17.16 3.51
CA LYS A 129 -13.66 16.92 4.87
C LYS A 129 -14.99 17.65 5.09
N MET A 130 -15.93 16.93 5.65
CA MET A 130 -17.23 17.45 6.10
C MET A 130 -17.33 17.24 7.60
N LYS A 131 -17.92 18.19 8.31
CA LYS A 131 -18.22 18.06 9.75
C LYS A 131 -19.61 18.58 10.07
N THR A 132 -20.18 18.07 11.14
CA THR A 132 -21.44 18.63 11.69
C THR A 132 -21.14 19.90 12.47
N ASN A 133 -22.20 20.63 12.83
CA ASN A 133 -22.10 21.59 13.91
C ASN A 133 -21.84 20.86 15.22
N GLU A 134 -21.23 21.55 16.18
CA GLU A 134 -20.96 21.00 17.50
C GLU A 134 -22.27 20.70 18.24
N ILE A 135 -22.40 19.47 18.71
CA ILE A 135 -23.54 18.98 19.49
C ILE A 135 -23.03 18.67 20.91
N GLY A 136 -23.28 19.56 21.84
CA GLY A 136 -22.62 19.53 23.14
C GLY A 136 -21.14 19.89 22.98
N TYR A 137 -20.25 18.93 23.16
CA TYR A 137 -18.78 19.06 22.93
C TYR A 137 -18.28 18.20 21.78
N ILE A 138 -19.20 17.58 21.02
CA ILE A 138 -18.86 16.60 20.00
C ILE A 138 -19.18 17.14 18.61
N THR A 139 -18.25 17.04 17.69
CA THR A 139 -18.43 17.26 16.26
C THR A 139 -18.16 15.95 15.54
N TYR A 140 -19.11 15.50 14.73
CA TYR A 140 -18.91 14.36 13.84
C TYR A 140 -18.26 14.82 12.54
N TRP A 141 -17.34 14.04 12.01
CA TRP A 141 -16.69 14.37 10.75
C TRP A 141 -16.57 13.13 9.85
N GLY A 142 -16.55 13.39 8.56
CA GLY A 142 -16.25 12.42 7.53
C GLY A 142 -15.33 13.06 6.49
N GLN A 143 -14.47 12.26 5.87
CA GLN A 143 -13.60 12.72 4.79
C GLN A 143 -13.37 11.64 3.77
N PHE A 144 -13.14 12.07 2.53
CA PHE A 144 -12.74 11.18 1.44
C PHE A 144 -11.78 11.92 0.51
N GLY A 145 -10.93 11.18 -0.18
CA GLY A 145 -9.94 11.77 -1.09
C GLY A 145 -8.88 10.79 -1.52
N ILE A 146 -7.73 11.33 -1.84
CA ILE A 146 -6.55 10.58 -2.31
C ILE A 146 -5.36 10.83 -1.39
N GLY A 147 -4.52 9.82 -1.25
CA GLY A 147 -3.20 9.92 -0.64
C GLY A 147 -2.12 9.78 -1.71
N LEU A 148 -1.18 10.70 -1.73
CA LEU A 148 0.03 10.60 -2.54
C LEU A 148 1.15 10.13 -1.64
N ASN A 149 1.76 9.00 -1.99
CA ASN A 149 2.74 8.33 -1.16
C ASN A 149 4.10 8.30 -1.85
N MET A 150 5.14 8.58 -1.09
CA MET A 150 6.53 8.41 -1.50
C MET A 150 7.19 7.37 -0.58
N ASN A 151 7.73 6.30 -1.15
CA ASN A 151 8.41 5.26 -0.39
C ASN A 151 9.73 5.79 0.17
N LEU A 152 9.87 5.75 1.48
CA LEU A 152 11.09 6.12 2.20
C LEU A 152 11.95 4.90 2.49
N LYS A 153 11.31 3.76 2.82
CA LYS A 153 11.98 2.53 3.21
C LYS A 153 11.14 1.32 2.83
N ALA A 154 11.81 0.32 2.28
CA ALA A 154 11.23 -0.98 1.98
C ALA A 154 12.16 -2.08 2.47
N ILE A 155 11.68 -2.88 3.40
CA ILE A 155 12.41 -4.03 3.94
C ILE A 155 11.51 -5.25 3.95
N SER A 156 12.12 -6.42 3.83
CA SER A 156 11.42 -7.69 3.95
C SER A 156 12.19 -8.66 4.83
N ASN A 157 11.45 -9.61 5.40
CA ASN A 157 12.02 -10.86 5.88
C ASN A 157 11.56 -11.94 4.89
N ASP A 158 12.52 -12.56 4.24
CA ASP A 158 12.28 -13.50 3.16
C ASP A 158 12.67 -14.91 3.61
N GLN A 159 11.84 -15.89 3.29
CA GLN A 159 12.17 -17.31 3.33
C GLN A 159 12.14 -17.82 1.88
N ILE A 160 13.21 -18.49 1.46
CA ILE A 160 13.38 -19.05 0.14
C ILE A 160 13.44 -20.56 0.26
N ASP A 161 12.44 -21.23 -0.30
CA ASP A 161 12.38 -22.68 -0.39
C ASP A 161 12.78 -23.09 -1.83
N TYR A 162 13.95 -23.69 -1.98
CA TYR A 162 14.47 -24.10 -3.28
C TYR A 162 13.72 -25.34 -3.79
N LEU A 163 13.15 -25.26 -4.99
CA LEU A 163 12.29 -26.31 -5.52
C LEU A 163 12.96 -27.10 -6.64
N SER A 164 13.58 -26.41 -7.59
CA SER A 164 14.21 -27.05 -8.74
C SER A 164 15.35 -26.20 -9.29
N TYR A 165 16.25 -26.87 -10.01
CA TYR A 165 17.31 -26.25 -10.77
C TYR A 165 17.29 -26.75 -12.22
N GLN A 166 17.82 -25.97 -13.16
CA GLN A 166 17.96 -26.36 -14.56
C GLN A 166 19.35 -26.91 -14.81
N ASP A 167 19.41 -28.12 -15.38
CA ASP A 167 20.69 -28.70 -15.82
C ASP A 167 21.26 -27.92 -17.03
N ASN A 168 22.50 -27.47 -16.94
CA ASN A 168 23.14 -26.63 -17.95
C ASN A 168 23.37 -27.34 -19.28
N ASN A 169 23.36 -28.68 -19.32
CA ASN A 169 23.63 -29.46 -20.51
C ASN A 169 22.35 -29.90 -21.23
N THR A 170 21.33 -30.31 -20.46
CA THR A 170 20.08 -30.86 -21.01
C THR A 170 18.96 -29.85 -21.01
N PHE A 171 19.11 -28.72 -20.27
CA PHE A 171 18.06 -27.73 -19.99
C PHE A 171 16.83 -28.32 -19.32
N ASP A 172 16.96 -29.50 -18.70
CA ASP A 172 15.86 -30.10 -17.92
C ASP A 172 15.82 -29.57 -16.49
N TRP A 173 14.63 -29.45 -15.97
CA TRP A 173 14.41 -29.02 -14.59
C TRP A 173 14.38 -30.24 -13.67
N THR A 174 15.24 -30.20 -12.65
CA THR A 174 15.39 -31.27 -11.65
C THR A 174 15.09 -30.74 -10.26
N THR A 175 14.53 -31.57 -9.40
CA THR A 175 14.23 -31.17 -8.00
C THR A 175 15.52 -30.82 -7.26
N SER A 176 15.53 -29.68 -6.59
CA SER A 176 16.62 -29.25 -5.71
C SER A 176 16.48 -29.93 -4.34
N ASN A 177 17.60 -30.33 -3.77
CA ASN A 177 17.71 -30.81 -2.38
C ASN A 177 18.32 -29.75 -1.45
N ARG A 178 18.41 -28.51 -1.91
CA ARG A 178 18.99 -27.42 -1.16
C ARG A 178 18.08 -27.04 0.00
N GLU A 179 18.66 -26.81 1.16
CA GLU A 179 17.96 -26.35 2.35
C GLU A 179 17.41 -24.93 2.16
N SER A 180 16.27 -24.66 2.79
CA SER A 180 15.64 -23.33 2.78
C SER A 180 16.58 -22.29 3.39
N THR A 181 16.53 -21.08 2.86
CA THR A 181 17.33 -19.95 3.34
C THR A 181 16.42 -18.84 3.83
N SER A 182 16.74 -18.28 4.98
CA SER A 182 16.06 -17.11 5.54
C SER A 182 16.95 -15.88 5.44
N ILE A 183 16.39 -14.76 4.99
CA ILE A 183 17.05 -13.47 4.89
C ILE A 183 16.26 -12.45 5.69
N ASP A 184 16.85 -11.98 6.78
CA ASP A 184 16.21 -10.98 7.64
C ASP A 184 16.60 -9.57 7.23
N LYS A 185 15.63 -8.66 7.29
CA LYS A 185 15.81 -7.22 7.00
C LYS A 185 16.44 -6.93 5.65
N ASN A 186 16.06 -7.72 4.64
CA ASN A 186 16.49 -7.52 3.27
C ASN A 186 16.03 -6.14 2.78
N ASP A 187 16.94 -5.33 2.24
CA ASP A 187 16.60 -4.05 1.62
C ASP A 187 16.12 -4.31 0.19
N ILE A 188 14.82 -4.11 -0.01
CA ILE A 188 14.14 -4.34 -1.29
C ILE A 188 13.67 -3.04 -1.95
N LYS A 189 14.30 -1.92 -1.64
CA LYS A 189 13.91 -0.62 -2.17
C LYS A 189 13.88 -0.57 -3.71
N ASN A 190 14.69 -1.36 -4.38
CA ASN A 190 14.71 -1.47 -5.83
C ASN A 190 13.56 -2.33 -6.38
N GLU A 191 12.93 -3.16 -5.53
CA GLU A 191 11.81 -4.03 -5.87
C GLU A 191 10.45 -3.40 -5.58
N VAL A 192 10.41 -2.12 -5.21
CA VAL A 192 9.19 -1.38 -4.92
C VAL A 192 9.11 -0.07 -5.71
N ASN A 193 7.89 0.38 -5.95
CA ASN A 193 7.63 1.67 -6.58
C ASN A 193 7.91 2.80 -5.59
N ILE A 194 8.62 3.85 -6.07
CA ILE A 194 8.94 5.03 -5.26
C ILE A 194 7.65 5.81 -4.95
N PHE A 195 6.77 5.93 -5.93
CA PHE A 195 5.51 6.64 -5.78
C PHE A 195 4.34 5.68 -5.88
N SER A 196 3.36 5.87 -5.02
CA SER A 196 2.09 5.17 -5.05
C SER A 196 0.95 6.08 -4.63
N SER A 197 -0.27 5.65 -4.87
CA SER A 197 -1.46 6.42 -4.54
C SER A 197 -2.53 5.50 -3.98
N ASN A 198 -3.36 6.06 -3.10
CA ASN A 198 -4.47 5.34 -2.48
C ASN A 198 -5.70 6.22 -2.34
N LEU A 199 -6.86 5.59 -2.28
CA LEU A 199 -8.11 6.23 -1.87
C LEU A 199 -8.17 6.27 -0.35
N ILE A 200 -8.70 7.36 0.18
CA ILE A 200 -8.87 7.61 1.62
C ILE A 200 -10.34 7.79 1.91
N PHE A 201 -10.88 7.02 2.84
CA PHE A 201 -12.21 7.18 3.42
C PHE A 201 -12.07 7.17 4.93
N ALA A 202 -12.54 8.22 5.59
CA ALA A 202 -12.46 8.29 7.04
C ALA A 202 -13.69 8.93 7.66
N ALA A 203 -13.96 8.54 8.90
CA ALA A 203 -14.99 9.12 9.71
C ALA A 203 -14.63 9.05 11.20
N GLY A 204 -15.16 9.97 11.98
CA GLY A 204 -14.89 10.00 13.41
C GLY A 204 -15.56 11.14 14.13
N ILE A 205 -15.02 11.43 15.30
CA ILE A 205 -15.50 12.48 16.20
C ILE A 205 -14.35 13.41 16.59
N GLU A 206 -14.68 14.64 16.84
CA GLU A 206 -13.82 15.62 17.49
C GLU A 206 -14.52 16.01 18.81
N TYR A 207 -13.81 15.88 19.92
CA TYR A 207 -14.27 16.29 21.23
C TYR A 207 -13.60 17.60 21.63
N ASN A 208 -14.38 18.68 21.77
CA ASN A 208 -13.87 20.00 22.13
C ASN A 208 -13.46 20.01 23.61
N ILE A 209 -12.19 20.31 23.87
CA ILE A 209 -11.67 20.47 25.25
C ILE A 209 -11.78 21.91 25.69
N SER A 210 -11.30 22.86 24.87
CA SER A 210 -11.28 24.27 25.18
C SER A 210 -11.00 25.11 23.95
N GLY A 211 -11.84 26.10 23.67
CA GLY A 211 -11.65 27.01 22.53
C GLY A 211 -11.57 26.25 21.20
N ASN A 212 -10.41 26.34 20.52
CA ASN A 212 -10.18 25.64 19.25
C ASN A 212 -9.53 24.25 19.41
N THR A 213 -9.20 23.85 20.64
CA THR A 213 -8.49 22.59 20.91
C THR A 213 -9.49 21.44 21.06
N SER A 214 -9.31 20.41 20.24
CA SER A 214 -10.16 19.22 20.28
C SER A 214 -9.32 17.95 20.23
N ILE A 215 -9.78 16.89 20.90
CA ILE A 215 -9.31 15.52 20.68
C ILE A 215 -10.02 14.97 19.45
N LEU A 216 -9.25 14.40 18.54
CA LEU A 216 -9.76 13.70 17.37
C LEU A 216 -9.67 12.20 17.60
N ALA A 217 -10.76 11.49 17.31
CA ALA A 217 -10.78 10.04 17.21
C ALA A 217 -11.55 9.61 15.96
N GLY A 218 -11.04 8.62 15.22
CA GLY A 218 -11.71 8.16 14.02
C GLY A 218 -11.06 6.94 13.39
N LEU A 219 -11.75 6.37 12.43
CA LEU A 219 -11.28 5.27 11.60
C LEU A 219 -11.04 5.77 10.19
N THR A 220 -9.93 5.33 9.59
CA THR A 220 -9.62 5.56 8.17
C THR A 220 -9.42 4.22 7.49
N PHE A 221 -10.08 4.03 6.37
CA PHE A 221 -9.79 2.97 5.41
C PHE A 221 -9.00 3.58 4.25
N GLN A 222 -7.88 2.95 3.92
CA GLN A 222 -7.04 3.34 2.80
C GLN A 222 -6.91 2.15 1.84
N ASN A 223 -7.23 2.40 0.58
CA ASN A 223 -7.20 1.40 -0.50
C ASN A 223 -6.21 1.84 -1.57
N GLY A 224 -5.12 1.09 -1.71
CA GLY A 224 -4.14 1.31 -2.78
C GLY A 224 -4.76 1.02 -4.15
N PHE A 225 -4.50 1.90 -5.12
CA PHE A 225 -4.90 1.68 -6.52
C PHE A 225 -3.71 1.74 -7.50
N THR A 226 -2.51 1.93 -6.98
CA THR A 226 -1.26 1.78 -7.74
C THR A 226 -0.39 0.72 -7.09
N ASP A 227 0.27 -0.07 -7.92
CA ASP A 227 1.15 -1.13 -7.44
C ASP A 227 2.31 -0.58 -6.62
N ALA A 228 2.56 -1.23 -5.48
CA ALA A 228 3.73 -0.97 -4.66
C ALA A 228 4.93 -1.83 -5.05
N LEU A 229 4.70 -2.98 -5.67
CA LEU A 229 5.73 -3.94 -6.02
C LEU A 229 6.26 -3.73 -7.44
N LYS A 230 7.48 -4.18 -7.66
CA LYS A 230 8.15 -4.29 -8.95
C LYS A 230 8.83 -5.65 -9.04
N GLY A 231 9.03 -6.12 -10.26
CA GLY A 231 9.75 -7.35 -10.54
C GLY A 231 8.85 -8.43 -11.09
N ASP A 232 9.45 -9.55 -11.40
CA ASP A 232 8.81 -10.65 -12.07
C ASP A 232 8.80 -11.89 -11.19
N GLY A 233 7.70 -12.61 -11.25
CA GLY A 233 7.57 -13.95 -10.70
C GLY A 233 7.51 -15.00 -11.83
N VAL A 234 7.63 -16.26 -11.46
CA VAL A 234 7.48 -17.40 -12.37
C VAL A 234 6.05 -17.88 -12.36
N ALA A 235 5.45 -17.98 -13.54
CA ALA A 235 4.08 -18.44 -13.71
C ALA A 235 3.95 -19.95 -13.49
N LYS A 236 2.89 -20.35 -12.78
CA LYS A 236 2.51 -21.72 -12.52
C LYS A 236 1.09 -21.99 -13.01
N ASP A 237 0.90 -23.12 -13.67
CA ASP A 237 -0.42 -23.56 -14.08
C ASP A 237 -1.21 -24.03 -12.84
N SER A 238 -2.33 -23.39 -12.58
CA SER A 238 -3.19 -23.68 -11.44
C SER A 238 -3.85 -25.07 -11.51
N ASN A 239 -4.00 -25.64 -12.71
CA ASN A 239 -4.66 -26.94 -12.91
C ASN A 239 -3.67 -28.10 -12.73
N THR A 240 -2.45 -27.95 -13.27
CA THR A 240 -1.43 -29.01 -13.24
C THR A 240 -0.42 -28.85 -12.12
N ASN A 241 -0.42 -27.69 -11.47
CA ASN A 241 0.56 -27.29 -10.44
C ASN A 241 2.03 -27.34 -10.94
N SER A 242 2.22 -27.24 -12.26
CA SER A 242 3.51 -27.28 -12.94
C SER A 242 3.92 -25.90 -13.37
N PHE A 243 5.24 -25.66 -13.46
CA PHE A 243 5.75 -24.39 -14.02
C PHE A 243 5.41 -24.31 -15.50
N MET A 244 5.07 -23.11 -15.94
CA MET A 244 4.78 -22.83 -17.34
C MET A 244 6.05 -22.49 -18.08
N TYR A 245 6.28 -23.14 -19.21
CA TYR A 245 7.47 -22.94 -20.04
C TYR A 245 7.13 -22.23 -21.35
N ASN A 246 8.04 -21.43 -21.82
CA ASN A 246 8.01 -20.94 -23.19
C ASN A 246 8.33 -22.08 -24.16
N ASN A 247 7.80 -21.99 -25.37
CA ASN A 247 8.05 -23.00 -26.40
C ASN A 247 9.39 -22.70 -27.11
N ASP A 248 10.47 -22.64 -26.34
CA ASP A 248 11.83 -22.42 -26.80
C ASP A 248 12.75 -23.63 -26.49
N SER A 249 13.92 -23.68 -27.15
CA SER A 249 14.90 -24.76 -26.98
C SER A 249 15.47 -24.82 -25.57
N ASN A 250 15.44 -23.73 -24.83
CA ASN A 250 16.06 -23.58 -23.50
C ASN A 250 15.07 -23.82 -22.36
N LYS A 251 13.81 -24.16 -22.68
CA LYS A 251 12.74 -24.36 -21.70
C LYS A 251 12.67 -23.19 -20.68
N SER A 252 12.74 -21.96 -21.18
CA SER A 252 12.66 -20.78 -20.33
C SER A 252 11.28 -20.71 -19.65
N LEU A 253 11.27 -20.24 -18.41
CA LEU A 253 10.04 -20.13 -17.64
C LEU A 253 9.21 -18.92 -18.10
N GLN A 254 7.90 -19.06 -18.07
CA GLN A 254 7.02 -17.93 -18.26
C GLN A 254 7.01 -17.08 -16.98
N THR A 255 7.10 -15.79 -17.16
CA THR A 255 7.09 -14.82 -16.05
C THR A 255 5.79 -14.02 -16.03
N PHE A 256 5.49 -13.46 -14.88
CA PHE A 256 4.40 -12.51 -14.67
C PHE A 256 4.93 -11.33 -13.84
N GLU A 257 4.35 -10.17 -14.02
CA GLU A 257 4.69 -8.99 -13.24
C GLU A 257 4.08 -9.08 -11.84
N LEU A 258 4.88 -8.81 -10.80
CA LEU A 258 4.40 -8.76 -9.42
C LEU A 258 3.46 -7.57 -9.24
N SER A 259 2.31 -7.81 -8.62
CA SER A 259 1.31 -6.79 -8.33
C SER A 259 0.92 -6.85 -6.86
N GLY A 260 1.04 -5.74 -6.16
CA GLY A 260 0.68 -5.65 -4.75
C GLY A 260 0.14 -4.27 -4.40
N LEU A 261 -1.15 -4.23 -4.04
CA LEU A 261 -1.86 -3.02 -3.64
C LEU A 261 -1.92 -2.95 -2.11
N PRO A 262 -1.22 -2.01 -1.47
CA PRO A 262 -1.26 -1.86 -0.02
C PRO A 262 -2.61 -1.31 0.44
N ASN A 263 -3.29 -2.05 1.30
CA ASN A 263 -4.54 -1.66 1.93
C ASN A 263 -4.38 -1.65 3.44
N TYR A 264 -5.03 -0.74 4.12
CA TYR A 264 -5.01 -0.72 5.58
C TYR A 264 -6.19 0.01 6.20
N ILE A 265 -6.51 -0.38 7.42
CA ILE A 265 -7.45 0.31 8.30
C ILE A 265 -6.65 0.86 9.46
N GLU A 266 -6.79 2.14 9.73
CA GLU A 266 -6.11 2.83 10.82
C GLU A 266 -7.10 3.43 11.82
N LEU A 267 -6.75 3.36 13.09
CA LEU A 267 -7.39 4.10 14.17
C LEU A 267 -6.63 5.41 14.36
N ASN A 268 -7.25 6.53 14.05
CA ASN A 268 -6.66 7.84 14.25
C ASN A 268 -6.99 8.37 15.63
N ILE A 269 -5.98 8.77 16.36
CA ILE A 269 -6.10 9.48 17.63
C ILE A 269 -5.20 10.71 17.54
N GLY A 270 -5.75 11.90 17.85
CA GLY A 270 -5.01 13.13 17.67
C GLY A 270 -5.54 14.30 18.47
N ILE A 271 -4.83 15.41 18.32
CA ILE A 271 -5.21 16.70 18.89
C ILE A 271 -5.21 17.72 17.75
N LEU A 272 -6.26 18.53 17.69
CA LEU A 272 -6.44 19.64 16.74
C LEU A 272 -6.44 20.95 17.49
N PHE A 273 -5.83 22.00 16.86
CA PHE A 273 -5.70 23.34 17.41
C PHE A 273 -6.34 24.40 16.51
#